data_e441c19fa66700fc28c6a727f11cc223
#
_entry.id   e441c19fa66700fc28c6a727f11cc223
#
_cell.length_a   1.000
_cell.length_b   1.000
_cell.length_c   1.000
_cell.angle_alpha   90.00
_cell.angle_beta   90.00
_cell.angle_gamma   90.00
#
_symmetry.space_group_name_H-M   'P 1'
#
loop_
_entity.id
_entity.type
_entity.pdbx_description
1 polymer ?
#
loop_
_entity_poly.entity_id
_entity_poly.type
_entity_poly.pdbx_seq_one_letter_code
_entity_poly.pdbx_strand_id
1 'polypeptide(L)'
;MKLSTKISVCILVKNAQNTIKECLESLKSFDEIILLDNQSSDDTLKIANEFKAKFNNLKIYSSEFIGFGPLKNLAISYASNDWIFSIDSDEVLEFQALDEIANLDLNPQNIYALPRKNLYKGEWIKACGWYPDFVLRLFNKTQTKFNSNFVHESLEAKNLNIIKLKNGLRHYAYDDISTLIEKMQKYSTLYAIQNRAKRSNIGKAVLHSVWKFIRDYAFKKGFLYGYKGFVISLCNALGAFFKYAKLYELNHQMPSVSLIITTYNSEKYLEQVLKSILNLDYLPNEVLVADDGSGVATKNLIEKFRAIFPCELKHIWQGDKGFRAAQIRNKAINIATSEYIIIIDGDMVLDRNFILDHLKFAKQKQLLQGSRVVLDESQTDLLINGGGYASEFKTLKSKRNSILSKLIYKSSAIKANFFKKRDFIKGIRSCNMSFYKIDCDEIGGFNENFIGWGREDSEFVARFLFSGGELRRLKFSGIAYHLYHAENSRKMLESNHQIYLNTIKEKRVKWR
;
A
#
# COMPACT_ATOMS: atom_id res chain seq x y z
N MET A 1 -45.29 4.91 -22.10
CA MET A 1 -45.67 4.10 -20.93
C MET A 1 -45.39 4.94 -19.71
N LYS A 2 -46.29 5.10 -18.78
CA LYS A 2 -46.07 5.89 -17.55
C LYS A 2 -45.92 4.91 -16.43
N LEU A 3 -44.83 5.05 -15.63
CA LEU A 3 -44.55 4.21 -14.46
C LEU A 3 -45.62 4.48 -13.39
N SER A 4 -46.05 3.43 -12.67
CA SER A 4 -47.03 3.56 -11.57
C SER A 4 -46.39 4.24 -10.35
N THR A 5 -45.11 3.97 -10.11
CA THR A 5 -44.33 4.56 -9.04
C THR A 5 -43.26 5.50 -9.60
N LYS A 6 -43.07 6.66 -8.97
CA LYS A 6 -42.04 7.62 -9.37
C LYS A 6 -40.65 7.11 -9.03
N ILE A 7 -39.78 7.06 -10.04
CA ILE A 7 -38.39 6.55 -9.93
C ILE A 7 -37.46 7.60 -10.51
N SER A 8 -36.38 7.92 -9.76
CA SER A 8 -35.26 8.71 -10.25
C SER A 8 -34.17 7.79 -10.77
N VAL A 9 -33.75 8.00 -12.01
CA VAL A 9 -32.60 7.34 -12.59
C VAL A 9 -31.32 8.10 -12.22
N CYS A 10 -30.26 7.43 -11.76
CA CYS A 10 -28.97 8.03 -11.48
C CYS A 10 -27.90 7.43 -12.39
N ILE A 11 -27.22 8.27 -13.17
CA ILE A 11 -26.19 7.90 -14.13
C ILE A 11 -24.90 8.62 -13.74
N LEU A 12 -23.81 7.87 -13.54
CA LEU A 12 -22.46 8.41 -13.47
C LEU A 12 -21.83 8.33 -14.86
N VAL A 13 -21.28 9.42 -15.36
CA VAL A 13 -20.72 9.47 -16.72
C VAL A 13 -19.33 10.09 -16.75
N LYS A 14 -18.47 9.51 -17.59
CA LYS A 14 -17.17 10.09 -18.01
C LYS A 14 -16.81 9.56 -19.38
N ASN A 15 -16.66 10.44 -20.37
CA ASN A 15 -16.23 10.10 -21.73
C ASN A 15 -17.02 8.93 -22.33
N ALA A 16 -18.35 9.10 -22.47
CA ALA A 16 -19.28 8.10 -22.96
C ALA A 16 -20.02 8.52 -24.24
N GLN A 17 -19.42 9.35 -25.09
CA GLN A 17 -20.04 9.88 -26.31
C GLN A 17 -20.65 8.81 -27.22
N ASN A 18 -20.08 7.59 -27.22
CA ASN A 18 -20.54 6.49 -28.09
C ASN A 18 -21.79 5.77 -27.55
N THR A 19 -22.08 5.83 -26.26
CA THR A 19 -23.12 5.03 -25.60
C THR A 19 -24.21 5.86 -24.92
N ILE A 20 -23.87 7.06 -24.47
CA ILE A 20 -24.78 7.89 -23.65
C ILE A 20 -26.09 8.20 -24.35
N LYS A 21 -26.13 8.38 -25.68
CA LYS A 21 -27.35 8.66 -26.43
C LYS A 21 -28.35 7.52 -26.30
N GLU A 22 -27.93 6.28 -26.57
CA GLU A 22 -28.80 5.11 -26.50
C GLU A 22 -29.24 4.81 -25.06
N CYS A 23 -28.30 5.01 -24.09
CA CYS A 23 -28.60 4.93 -22.67
C CYS A 23 -29.77 5.87 -22.30
N LEU A 24 -29.63 7.17 -22.56
CA LEU A 24 -30.68 8.19 -22.25
C LEU A 24 -32.00 7.91 -22.96
N GLU A 25 -31.96 7.52 -24.23
CA GLU A 25 -33.21 7.20 -25.00
C GLU A 25 -33.97 6.02 -24.36
N SER A 26 -33.28 5.04 -23.78
CA SER A 26 -33.89 3.90 -23.09
C SER A 26 -34.58 4.30 -21.76
N LEU A 27 -34.24 5.46 -21.22
CA LEU A 27 -34.70 5.95 -19.91
C LEU A 27 -35.71 7.07 -19.96
N LYS A 28 -36.12 7.55 -21.16
CA LYS A 28 -36.98 8.72 -21.35
C LYS A 28 -38.34 8.62 -20.66
N SER A 29 -38.81 7.41 -20.32
CA SER A 29 -40.13 7.19 -19.67
C SER A 29 -40.06 7.32 -18.14
N PHE A 30 -38.88 7.48 -17.54
CA PHE A 30 -38.73 7.70 -16.10
C PHE A 30 -39.07 9.15 -15.73
N ASP A 31 -39.51 9.36 -14.48
CA ASP A 31 -39.95 10.69 -14.00
C ASP A 31 -38.77 11.68 -13.93
N GLU A 32 -37.59 11.19 -13.60
CA GLU A 32 -36.39 12.01 -13.40
C GLU A 32 -35.13 11.23 -13.77
N ILE A 33 -34.22 11.90 -14.46
CA ILE A 33 -32.88 11.39 -14.77
C ILE A 33 -31.84 12.36 -14.21
N ILE A 34 -30.99 11.89 -13.31
CA ILE A 34 -29.84 12.61 -12.76
C ILE A 34 -28.60 12.11 -13.47
N LEU A 35 -27.95 12.95 -14.24
CA LEU A 35 -26.69 12.67 -14.88
C LEU A 35 -25.58 13.43 -14.14
N LEU A 36 -24.67 12.70 -13.49
CA LEU A 36 -23.52 13.27 -12.82
C LEU A 36 -22.28 13.07 -13.69
N ASP A 37 -21.81 14.15 -14.29
CA ASP A 37 -20.60 14.16 -15.12
C ASP A 37 -19.34 14.26 -14.26
N ASN A 38 -18.43 13.33 -14.50
CA ASN A 38 -17.12 13.32 -13.84
C ASN A 38 -16.04 13.89 -14.77
N GLN A 39 -16.21 15.16 -15.19
CA GLN A 39 -15.28 15.90 -16.04
C GLN A 39 -15.01 15.21 -17.39
N SER A 40 -16.05 14.97 -18.17
CA SER A 40 -15.92 14.48 -19.55
C SER A 40 -15.24 15.52 -20.44
N SER A 41 -14.36 15.07 -21.32
CA SER A 41 -13.59 15.87 -22.29
C SER A 41 -13.98 15.62 -23.75
N ASP A 42 -14.91 14.70 -23.99
CA ASP A 42 -15.47 14.34 -25.28
C ASP A 42 -16.89 14.96 -25.50
N ASP A 43 -17.60 14.55 -26.54
CA ASP A 43 -18.95 15.08 -26.85
C ASP A 43 -20.07 14.58 -25.90
N THR A 44 -19.76 13.89 -24.81
CA THR A 44 -20.75 13.35 -23.86
C THR A 44 -21.75 14.42 -23.38
N LEU A 45 -21.25 15.56 -22.89
CA LEU A 45 -22.10 16.63 -22.36
C LEU A 45 -22.91 17.33 -23.44
N LYS A 46 -22.39 17.45 -24.66
CA LYS A 46 -23.12 17.99 -25.82
C LYS A 46 -24.32 17.12 -26.13
N ILE A 47 -24.15 15.80 -26.23
CA ILE A 47 -25.21 14.82 -26.48
C ILE A 47 -26.25 14.83 -25.36
N ALA A 48 -25.82 14.91 -24.10
CA ALA A 48 -26.73 15.00 -22.95
C ALA A 48 -27.59 16.29 -22.97
N ASN A 49 -27.02 17.44 -23.36
CA ASN A 49 -27.73 18.70 -23.49
C ASN A 49 -28.74 18.68 -24.67
N GLU A 50 -28.40 18.04 -25.79
CA GLU A 50 -29.31 17.83 -26.89
C GLU A 50 -30.53 16.96 -26.49
N PHE A 51 -30.30 15.95 -25.64
CA PHE A 51 -31.39 15.15 -25.05
C PHE A 51 -32.21 15.98 -24.08
N LYS A 52 -31.59 16.76 -23.20
CA LYS A 52 -32.30 17.66 -22.26
C LYS A 52 -33.18 18.67 -22.96
N ALA A 53 -32.79 19.17 -24.12
CA ALA A 53 -33.61 20.09 -24.91
C ALA A 53 -34.90 19.45 -25.45
N LYS A 54 -34.93 18.12 -25.61
CA LYS A 54 -36.12 17.36 -26.09
C LYS A 54 -36.95 16.81 -24.95
N PHE A 55 -36.35 16.52 -23.79
CA PHE A 55 -36.98 15.85 -22.64
C PHE A 55 -36.70 16.61 -21.35
N ASN A 56 -37.74 17.10 -20.69
CA ASN A 56 -37.60 17.94 -19.49
C ASN A 56 -37.24 17.18 -18.21
N ASN A 57 -37.09 15.87 -18.27
CA ASN A 57 -36.82 15.03 -17.10
C ASN A 57 -35.32 14.83 -16.80
N LEU A 58 -34.38 15.37 -17.59
CA LEU A 58 -32.94 15.26 -17.40
C LEU A 58 -32.36 16.46 -16.64
N LYS A 59 -31.69 16.18 -15.52
CA LYS A 59 -30.88 17.14 -14.76
C LYS A 59 -29.42 16.74 -14.86
N ILE A 60 -28.53 17.70 -15.18
CA ILE A 60 -27.11 17.47 -15.37
C ILE A 60 -26.36 18.20 -14.27
N TYR A 61 -25.47 17.47 -13.58
CA TYR A 61 -24.55 17.94 -12.54
C TYR A 61 -23.12 17.55 -12.89
N SER A 62 -22.14 18.22 -12.29
CA SER A 62 -20.71 17.91 -12.46
C SER A 62 -20.03 17.75 -11.11
N SER A 63 -19.03 16.88 -11.05
CA SER A 63 -18.21 16.66 -9.85
C SER A 63 -16.81 16.20 -10.23
N GLU A 64 -15.82 16.52 -9.40
CA GLU A 64 -14.51 15.89 -9.45
C GLU A 64 -14.59 14.42 -9.00
N PHE A 65 -13.55 13.64 -9.33
CA PHE A 65 -13.50 12.23 -8.93
C PHE A 65 -13.18 12.10 -7.44
N ILE A 66 -14.17 11.66 -6.67
CA ILE A 66 -14.08 11.39 -5.22
C ILE A 66 -14.20 9.90 -4.86
N GLY A 67 -14.18 9.01 -5.87
CA GLY A 67 -14.43 7.56 -5.76
C GLY A 67 -15.80 7.18 -6.31
N PHE A 68 -15.94 5.97 -6.85
CA PHE A 68 -17.19 5.54 -7.50
C PHE A 68 -18.37 5.45 -6.53
N GLY A 69 -18.19 4.85 -5.35
CA GLY A 69 -19.25 4.78 -4.34
C GLY A 69 -19.72 6.15 -3.87
N PRO A 70 -18.83 7.06 -3.44
CA PRO A 70 -19.17 8.43 -3.09
C PRO A 70 -19.86 9.19 -4.23
N LEU A 71 -19.41 9.05 -5.50
CA LEU A 71 -20.03 9.71 -6.65
C LEU A 71 -21.45 9.19 -6.92
N LYS A 72 -21.69 7.87 -6.83
CA LYS A 72 -23.03 7.30 -6.95
C LYS A 72 -23.96 7.82 -5.84
N ASN A 73 -23.47 7.91 -4.61
CA ASN A 73 -24.25 8.50 -3.50
C ASN A 73 -24.51 10.00 -3.71
N LEU A 74 -23.56 10.75 -4.27
CA LEU A 74 -23.76 12.15 -4.63
C LEU A 74 -24.85 12.30 -5.72
N ALA A 75 -24.83 11.47 -6.76
CA ALA A 75 -25.91 11.46 -7.77
C ALA A 75 -27.28 11.16 -7.15
N ILE A 76 -27.34 10.20 -6.22
CA ILE A 76 -28.56 9.83 -5.48
C ILE A 76 -29.06 11.00 -4.60
N SER A 77 -28.16 11.81 -4.04
CA SER A 77 -28.56 12.96 -3.19
C SER A 77 -29.29 14.06 -3.98
N TYR A 78 -29.09 14.15 -5.30
CA TYR A 78 -29.82 15.06 -6.19
C TYR A 78 -31.19 14.53 -6.64
N ALA A 79 -31.44 13.24 -6.41
CA ALA A 79 -32.69 12.59 -6.81
C ALA A 79 -33.89 13.04 -5.94
N SER A 80 -35.00 13.40 -6.55
CA SER A 80 -36.21 13.87 -5.85
C SER A 80 -37.04 12.71 -5.28
N ASN A 81 -36.99 11.51 -5.92
CA ASN A 81 -37.79 10.36 -5.52
C ASN A 81 -37.00 9.42 -4.61
N ASP A 82 -37.69 8.62 -3.79
CA ASP A 82 -37.09 7.65 -2.91
C ASP A 82 -36.61 6.38 -3.65
N TRP A 83 -37.29 6.04 -4.73
CA TRP A 83 -36.89 4.93 -5.59
C TRP A 83 -35.84 5.35 -6.59
N ILE A 84 -34.74 4.67 -6.57
CA ILE A 84 -33.54 4.94 -7.39
C ILE A 84 -33.30 3.77 -8.34
N PHE A 85 -33.14 4.09 -9.63
CA PHE A 85 -32.62 3.20 -10.64
C PHE A 85 -31.20 3.65 -11.02
N SER A 86 -30.18 2.97 -10.50
CA SER A 86 -28.78 3.29 -10.81
C SER A 86 -28.31 2.50 -12.01
N ILE A 87 -27.90 3.19 -13.07
CA ILE A 87 -27.44 2.60 -14.34
C ILE A 87 -26.10 3.23 -14.75
N ASP A 88 -25.27 2.48 -15.45
CA ASP A 88 -24.00 2.98 -15.95
C ASP A 88 -24.20 3.54 -17.38
N SER A 89 -23.36 4.50 -17.80
CA SER A 89 -23.53 5.22 -19.08
C SER A 89 -23.32 4.36 -20.34
N ASP A 90 -22.79 3.15 -20.17
CA ASP A 90 -22.60 2.13 -21.22
C ASP A 90 -23.63 0.99 -21.13
N GLU A 91 -24.70 1.19 -20.36
CA GLU A 91 -25.83 0.27 -20.23
C GLU A 91 -27.10 0.84 -20.88
N VAL A 92 -27.89 -0.02 -21.48
CA VAL A 92 -29.18 0.32 -22.14
C VAL A 92 -30.25 -0.58 -21.58
N LEU A 93 -31.32 0.02 -21.02
CA LEU A 93 -32.47 -0.70 -20.49
C LEU A 93 -33.30 -1.29 -21.63
N GLU A 94 -33.58 -2.59 -21.60
CA GLU A 94 -34.41 -3.23 -22.60
C GLU A 94 -35.91 -2.88 -22.37
N PHE A 95 -36.69 -2.77 -23.45
CA PHE A 95 -38.10 -2.45 -23.35
C PHE A 95 -38.86 -3.41 -22.44
N GLN A 96 -38.57 -4.70 -22.52
CA GLN A 96 -39.19 -5.71 -21.66
C GLN A 96 -38.83 -5.53 -20.18
N ALA A 97 -37.63 -5.04 -19.87
CA ALA A 97 -37.24 -4.73 -18.49
C ALA A 97 -37.95 -3.48 -17.98
N LEU A 98 -38.13 -2.46 -18.83
CA LEU A 98 -38.90 -1.28 -18.49
C LEU A 98 -40.38 -1.66 -18.20
N ASP A 99 -40.99 -2.54 -19.03
CA ASP A 99 -42.34 -3.03 -18.83
C ASP A 99 -42.48 -3.84 -17.54
N GLU A 100 -41.50 -4.72 -17.26
CA GLU A 100 -41.45 -5.47 -15.99
C GLU A 100 -41.35 -4.52 -14.78
N ILE A 101 -40.48 -3.51 -14.83
CA ILE A 101 -40.33 -2.50 -13.75
C ILE A 101 -41.64 -1.71 -13.54
N ALA A 102 -42.32 -1.34 -14.63
CA ALA A 102 -43.56 -0.56 -14.56
C ALA A 102 -44.71 -1.31 -13.87
N ASN A 103 -44.68 -2.63 -13.91
CA ASN A 103 -45.68 -3.53 -13.30
C ASN A 103 -45.25 -4.10 -11.93
N LEU A 104 -44.09 -3.69 -11.38
CA LEU A 104 -43.67 -4.13 -10.08
C LEU A 104 -44.46 -3.47 -8.94
N ASP A 105 -44.84 -4.27 -7.97
CA ASP A 105 -45.22 -3.76 -6.64
C ASP A 105 -43.94 -3.56 -5.83
N LEU A 106 -43.48 -2.32 -5.73
CA LEU A 106 -42.19 -1.95 -5.17
C LEU A 106 -42.24 -1.94 -3.64
N ASN A 107 -41.55 -2.88 -3.03
CA ASN A 107 -41.40 -2.97 -1.57
C ASN A 107 -40.04 -2.39 -1.12
N PRO A 108 -40.01 -1.39 -0.21
CA PRO A 108 -38.74 -0.78 0.27
C PRO A 108 -37.73 -1.75 0.90
N GLN A 109 -38.18 -2.93 1.37
CA GLN A 109 -37.31 -3.98 1.89
C GLN A 109 -36.64 -4.84 0.80
N ASN A 110 -36.92 -4.54 -0.47
CA ASN A 110 -36.38 -5.29 -1.60
C ASN A 110 -35.38 -4.44 -2.40
N ILE A 111 -34.32 -5.09 -2.88
CA ILE A 111 -33.44 -4.61 -3.93
C ILE A 111 -33.67 -5.48 -5.18
N TYR A 112 -33.88 -4.85 -6.31
CA TYR A 112 -34.14 -5.57 -7.54
C TYR A 112 -32.87 -5.66 -8.38
N ALA A 113 -32.49 -6.89 -8.73
CA ALA A 113 -31.32 -7.23 -9.53
C ALA A 113 -31.75 -7.53 -10.98
N LEU A 114 -31.14 -6.84 -11.92
CA LEU A 114 -31.39 -7.03 -13.34
C LEU A 114 -30.29 -7.88 -13.98
N PRO A 115 -30.63 -8.84 -14.88
CA PRO A 115 -29.64 -9.56 -15.64
C PRO A 115 -28.98 -8.62 -16.67
N ARG A 116 -27.65 -8.62 -16.67
CA ARG A 116 -26.85 -7.79 -17.57
C ARG A 116 -26.31 -8.62 -18.73
N LYS A 117 -26.61 -8.19 -19.94
CA LYS A 117 -26.18 -8.84 -21.19
C LYS A 117 -24.90 -8.18 -21.67
N ASN A 118 -23.75 -8.74 -21.31
CA ASN A 118 -22.46 -8.21 -21.72
C ASN A 118 -22.22 -8.45 -23.22
N LEU A 119 -22.00 -7.37 -23.97
CA LEU A 119 -21.79 -7.39 -25.40
C LEU A 119 -20.27 -7.34 -25.71
N TYR A 120 -19.86 -8.08 -26.74
CA TYR A 120 -18.56 -7.97 -27.37
C TYR A 120 -18.75 -7.74 -28.87
N LYS A 121 -18.31 -6.58 -29.38
CA LYS A 121 -18.57 -6.17 -30.76
C LYS A 121 -20.06 -6.29 -31.11
N GLY A 122 -20.95 -5.79 -30.23
CA GLY A 122 -22.38 -5.82 -30.42
C GLY A 122 -23.08 -7.18 -30.26
N GLU A 123 -22.33 -8.28 -30.06
CA GLU A 123 -22.89 -9.61 -29.85
C GLU A 123 -23.00 -9.95 -28.37
N TRP A 124 -24.17 -10.43 -27.93
CA TRP A 124 -24.38 -10.89 -26.56
C TRP A 124 -23.66 -12.21 -26.32
N ILE A 125 -22.69 -12.19 -25.38
CA ILE A 125 -21.92 -13.38 -25.01
C ILE A 125 -22.55 -14.06 -23.79
N LYS A 126 -23.19 -15.19 -23.99
CA LYS A 126 -23.78 -16.02 -22.93
C LYS A 126 -22.78 -16.99 -22.31
N ALA A 127 -21.58 -17.06 -22.85
CA ALA A 127 -20.52 -18.00 -22.48
C ALA A 127 -19.39 -17.32 -21.69
N CYS A 128 -18.27 -18.00 -21.50
CA CYS A 128 -17.05 -17.51 -20.85
C CYS A 128 -17.27 -16.99 -19.41
N GLY A 129 -18.42 -17.27 -18.82
CA GLY A 129 -18.79 -16.79 -17.50
C GLY A 129 -19.28 -15.36 -17.44
N TRP A 130 -19.69 -14.79 -18.58
CA TRP A 130 -20.26 -13.46 -18.65
C TRP A 130 -21.77 -13.43 -18.42
N TYR A 131 -22.42 -14.60 -18.40
CA TYR A 131 -23.84 -14.73 -18.12
C TYR A 131 -24.10 -16.01 -17.29
N PRO A 132 -25.07 -16.01 -16.35
CA PRO A 132 -25.85 -14.87 -15.89
C PRO A 132 -25.03 -13.90 -15.04
N ASP A 133 -25.22 -12.59 -15.26
CA ASP A 133 -24.59 -11.51 -14.53
C ASP A 133 -25.71 -10.59 -13.98
N PHE A 134 -26.03 -10.75 -12.69
CA PHE A 134 -27.09 -9.95 -12.04
C PHE A 134 -26.50 -8.75 -11.33
N VAL A 135 -26.95 -7.54 -11.67
CA VAL A 135 -26.52 -6.27 -11.06
C VAL A 135 -27.67 -5.63 -10.29
N LEU A 136 -27.37 -5.16 -9.07
CA LEU A 136 -28.34 -4.47 -8.22
C LEU A 136 -28.56 -3.06 -8.76
N ARG A 137 -29.76 -2.75 -9.30
CA ARG A 137 -29.99 -1.50 -10.00
C ARG A 137 -31.18 -0.69 -9.47
N LEU A 138 -32.25 -1.33 -8.96
CA LEU A 138 -33.43 -0.65 -8.46
C LEU A 138 -33.59 -0.88 -6.96
N PHE A 139 -33.66 0.21 -6.18
CA PHE A 139 -33.69 0.16 -4.71
C PHE A 139 -34.30 1.45 -4.13
N ASN A 140 -34.70 1.39 -2.86
CA ASN A 140 -35.14 2.57 -2.11
C ASN A 140 -33.95 3.23 -1.38
N LYS A 141 -33.67 4.52 -1.64
CA LYS A 141 -32.53 5.26 -1.06
C LYS A 141 -32.64 5.46 0.46
N THR A 142 -33.84 5.31 1.05
CA THR A 142 -34.03 5.40 2.51
C THR A 142 -33.59 4.14 3.23
N GLN A 143 -33.44 3.01 2.53
CA GLN A 143 -33.09 1.71 3.09
C GLN A 143 -31.64 1.31 2.82
N THR A 144 -31.03 1.84 1.77
CA THR A 144 -29.66 1.47 1.38
C THR A 144 -28.95 2.58 0.63
N LYS A 145 -27.62 2.48 0.59
CA LYS A 145 -26.71 3.36 -0.14
C LYS A 145 -25.52 2.57 -0.67
N PHE A 146 -24.73 3.15 -1.55
CA PHE A 146 -23.44 2.59 -1.94
C PHE A 146 -22.43 2.71 -0.81
N ASN A 147 -21.53 1.72 -0.67
CA ASN A 147 -20.37 1.81 0.23
C ASN A 147 -19.42 2.93 -0.21
N SER A 148 -18.51 3.32 0.69
CA SER A 148 -17.53 4.40 0.43
C SER A 148 -16.28 3.95 -0.36
N ASN A 149 -16.33 2.79 -1.03
CA ASN A 149 -15.18 2.27 -1.76
C ASN A 149 -14.84 3.16 -2.98
N PHE A 150 -13.54 3.40 -3.17
CA PHE A 150 -13.03 4.12 -4.34
C PHE A 150 -13.26 3.35 -5.63
N VAL A 151 -13.14 2.02 -5.59
CA VAL A 151 -13.42 1.08 -6.68
C VAL A 151 -14.14 -0.14 -6.11
N HIS A 152 -14.89 -0.88 -6.95
CA HIS A 152 -15.77 -1.99 -6.55
C HIS A 152 -16.83 -1.57 -5.54
N GLU A 153 -17.50 -0.48 -5.88
CA GLU A 153 -18.68 -0.02 -5.14
C GLU A 153 -19.77 -1.09 -5.19
N SER A 154 -20.49 -1.21 -4.10
CA SER A 154 -21.65 -2.10 -3.97
C SER A 154 -22.69 -1.49 -3.06
N LEU A 155 -23.96 -1.83 -3.28
CA LEU A 155 -25.03 -1.47 -2.37
C LEU A 155 -24.89 -2.23 -1.04
N GLU A 156 -25.15 -1.54 0.06
CA GLU A 156 -25.18 -2.13 1.40
C GLU A 156 -26.47 -2.94 1.59
N ALA A 157 -26.49 -4.18 1.12
CA ALA A 157 -27.69 -5.02 1.07
C ALA A 157 -27.98 -5.77 2.41
N LYS A 158 -27.42 -5.34 3.54
CA LYS A 158 -27.68 -5.97 4.84
C LYS A 158 -29.15 -5.84 5.21
N ASN A 159 -29.79 -7.00 5.49
CA ASN A 159 -31.19 -7.11 5.89
C ASN A 159 -32.22 -6.77 4.79
N LEU A 160 -31.84 -6.69 3.51
CA LEU A 160 -32.73 -6.49 2.39
C LEU A 160 -32.83 -7.74 1.52
N ASN A 161 -34.00 -7.97 0.94
CA ASN A 161 -34.22 -9.09 0.03
C ASN A 161 -33.74 -8.73 -1.38
N ILE A 162 -33.05 -9.66 -2.04
CA ILE A 162 -32.65 -9.48 -3.45
C ILE A 162 -33.62 -10.22 -4.34
N ILE A 163 -34.41 -9.44 -5.13
CA ILE A 163 -35.35 -9.95 -6.11
C ILE A 163 -34.72 -9.90 -7.50
N LYS A 164 -34.61 -11.03 -8.17
CA LYS A 164 -34.08 -11.12 -9.54
C LYS A 164 -35.18 -10.94 -10.56
N LEU A 165 -35.02 -9.92 -11.42
CA LEU A 165 -35.92 -9.70 -12.56
C LEU A 165 -35.54 -10.64 -13.73
N LYS A 166 -36.51 -10.84 -14.63
CA LYS A 166 -36.34 -11.72 -15.82
C LYS A 166 -35.67 -11.00 -16.97
N ASN A 167 -36.00 -9.73 -17.14
CA ASN A 167 -35.54 -8.87 -18.23
C ASN A 167 -34.50 -7.88 -17.71
N GLY A 168 -33.59 -7.39 -18.57
CA GLY A 168 -32.42 -6.67 -18.07
C GLY A 168 -31.85 -5.59 -18.96
N LEU A 169 -30.54 -5.50 -18.94
CA LEU A 169 -29.76 -4.44 -19.54
C LEU A 169 -28.84 -5.02 -20.62
N ARG A 170 -28.72 -4.31 -21.76
CA ARG A 170 -27.60 -4.49 -22.68
C ARG A 170 -26.44 -3.64 -22.18
N HIS A 171 -25.25 -4.20 -22.09
CA HIS A 171 -24.04 -3.54 -21.62
C HIS A 171 -22.97 -3.58 -22.71
N TYR A 172 -22.64 -2.42 -23.26
CA TYR A 172 -21.62 -2.22 -24.28
C TYR A 172 -20.22 -2.24 -23.66
N ALA A 173 -19.88 -3.38 -23.06
CA ALA A 173 -18.70 -3.52 -22.23
C ALA A 173 -17.38 -3.49 -23.02
N TYR A 174 -17.42 -4.01 -24.27
CA TYR A 174 -16.19 -4.27 -25.03
C TYR A 174 -16.41 -4.14 -26.53
N ASP A 175 -15.80 -3.11 -27.12
CA ASP A 175 -15.89 -2.86 -28.55
C ASP A 175 -14.86 -3.66 -29.33
N ASP A 176 -13.70 -3.98 -28.72
CA ASP A 176 -12.59 -4.67 -29.35
C ASP A 176 -11.69 -5.39 -28.34
N ILE A 177 -10.59 -5.97 -28.84
CA ILE A 177 -9.58 -6.64 -28.03
C ILE A 177 -8.81 -5.64 -27.16
N SER A 178 -8.58 -4.42 -27.63
CA SER A 178 -7.85 -3.39 -26.88
C SER A 178 -8.59 -3.04 -25.60
N THR A 179 -9.91 -2.83 -25.66
CA THR A 179 -10.77 -2.57 -24.51
C THR A 179 -10.75 -3.72 -23.49
N LEU A 180 -10.70 -5.00 -23.98
CA LEU A 180 -10.55 -6.17 -23.11
C LEU A 180 -9.22 -6.14 -22.34
N ILE A 181 -8.11 -5.83 -23.04
CA ILE A 181 -6.76 -5.77 -22.47
C ILE A 181 -6.66 -4.62 -21.46
N GLU A 182 -7.16 -3.44 -21.79
CA GLU A 182 -7.14 -2.28 -20.90
C GLU A 182 -7.88 -2.56 -19.58
N LYS A 183 -9.11 -3.09 -19.66
CA LYS A 183 -9.88 -3.46 -18.47
C LYS A 183 -9.17 -4.56 -17.67
N MET A 184 -8.62 -5.58 -18.32
CA MET A 184 -7.82 -6.63 -17.69
C MET A 184 -6.60 -6.04 -16.94
N GLN A 185 -5.86 -5.13 -17.59
CA GLN A 185 -4.70 -4.46 -17.02
C GLN A 185 -5.09 -3.65 -15.78
N LYS A 186 -6.12 -2.82 -15.88
CA LYS A 186 -6.65 -2.00 -14.79
C LYS A 186 -7.06 -2.87 -13.58
N TYR A 187 -7.91 -3.87 -13.79
CA TYR A 187 -8.44 -4.69 -12.70
C TYR A 187 -7.37 -5.60 -12.07
N SER A 188 -6.40 -6.11 -12.85
CA SER A 188 -5.31 -6.90 -12.27
C SER A 188 -4.38 -6.07 -11.40
N THR A 189 -4.12 -4.80 -11.75
CA THR A 189 -3.34 -3.86 -10.94
C THR A 189 -4.06 -3.50 -9.64
N LEU A 190 -5.33 -3.12 -9.72
CA LEU A 190 -6.14 -2.81 -8.54
C LEU A 190 -6.22 -3.99 -7.56
N TYR A 191 -6.42 -5.21 -8.09
CA TYR A 191 -6.40 -6.42 -7.26
C TYR A 191 -5.07 -6.59 -6.51
N ALA A 192 -3.94 -6.41 -7.20
CA ALA A 192 -2.62 -6.57 -6.61
C ALA A 192 -2.40 -5.55 -5.47
N ILE A 193 -2.78 -4.29 -5.68
CA ILE A 193 -2.68 -3.23 -4.67
C ILE A 193 -3.55 -3.55 -3.45
N GLN A 194 -4.82 -3.87 -3.65
CA GLN A 194 -5.77 -4.17 -2.55
C GLN A 194 -5.37 -5.41 -1.74
N ASN A 195 -4.67 -6.37 -2.36
CA ASN A 195 -4.27 -7.62 -1.72
C ASN A 195 -2.78 -7.66 -1.38
N ARG A 196 -2.08 -6.53 -1.31
CA ARG A 196 -0.63 -6.44 -1.06
C ARG A 196 -0.16 -7.24 0.16
N ALA A 197 -1.00 -7.35 1.19
CA ALA A 197 -0.72 -8.17 2.39
C ALA A 197 -0.73 -9.68 2.15
N LYS A 198 -1.34 -10.16 1.05
CA LYS A 198 -1.39 -11.58 0.71
C LYS A 198 -0.13 -11.99 -0.06
N ARG A 199 0.40 -13.19 0.25
CA ARG A 199 1.54 -13.73 -0.48
C ARG A 199 1.10 -14.39 -1.79
N SER A 200 1.90 -14.18 -2.83
CA SER A 200 1.74 -14.80 -4.14
C SER A 200 3.03 -15.46 -4.61
N ASN A 201 2.93 -16.35 -5.59
CA ASN A 201 4.06 -16.89 -6.33
C ASN A 201 3.65 -17.17 -7.79
N ILE A 202 4.64 -17.29 -8.66
CA ILE A 202 4.41 -17.47 -10.11
C ILE A 202 3.71 -18.79 -10.41
N GLY A 203 4.02 -19.88 -9.68
CA GLY A 203 3.31 -21.16 -9.84
C GLY A 203 1.81 -21.04 -9.59
N LYS A 204 1.41 -20.30 -8.57
CA LYS A 204 0.00 -19.98 -8.30
C LYS A 204 -0.62 -19.17 -9.44
N ALA A 205 0.11 -18.18 -9.99
CA ALA A 205 -0.36 -17.39 -11.12
C ALA A 205 -0.65 -18.26 -12.35
N VAL A 206 0.28 -19.16 -12.69
CA VAL A 206 0.14 -20.10 -13.82
C VAL A 206 -1.05 -21.05 -13.61
N LEU A 207 -1.12 -21.71 -12.46
CA LEU A 207 -2.20 -22.66 -12.16
C LEU A 207 -3.60 -22.03 -12.24
N HIS A 208 -3.76 -20.84 -11.66
CA HIS A 208 -5.02 -20.09 -11.74
C HIS A 208 -5.37 -19.66 -13.16
N SER A 209 -4.37 -19.28 -13.96
CA SER A 209 -4.55 -18.90 -15.37
C SER A 209 -5.01 -20.07 -16.22
N VAL A 210 -4.29 -21.21 -16.14
CA VAL A 210 -4.62 -22.42 -16.90
C VAL A 210 -6.03 -22.92 -16.56
N TRP A 211 -6.32 -23.02 -15.24
CA TRP A 211 -7.66 -23.43 -14.80
C TRP A 211 -8.76 -22.48 -15.26
N LYS A 212 -8.48 -21.16 -15.22
CA LYS A 212 -9.44 -20.13 -15.67
C LYS A 212 -9.74 -20.28 -17.15
N PHE A 213 -8.72 -20.50 -17.97
CA PHE A 213 -8.89 -20.73 -19.41
C PHE A 213 -9.75 -21.97 -19.69
N ILE A 214 -9.38 -23.12 -19.14
CA ILE A 214 -10.10 -24.39 -19.34
C ILE A 214 -11.57 -24.24 -18.90
N ARG A 215 -11.79 -23.63 -17.73
CA ARG A 215 -13.13 -23.40 -17.18
C ARG A 215 -13.98 -22.54 -18.12
N ASP A 216 -13.44 -21.39 -18.57
CA ASP A 216 -14.21 -20.41 -19.33
C ASP A 216 -14.40 -20.87 -20.79
N TYR A 217 -13.39 -21.48 -21.41
CA TYR A 217 -13.46 -21.94 -22.78
C TYR A 217 -14.24 -23.26 -22.93
N ALA A 218 -13.91 -24.29 -22.13
CA ALA A 218 -14.57 -25.58 -22.21
C ALA A 218 -15.87 -25.64 -21.40
N PHE A 219 -15.78 -25.52 -20.06
CA PHE A 219 -16.94 -25.73 -19.17
C PHE A 219 -18.01 -24.64 -19.29
N LYS A 220 -17.61 -23.39 -19.54
CA LYS A 220 -18.52 -22.28 -19.76
C LYS A 220 -18.78 -21.98 -21.24
N LYS A 221 -18.59 -22.99 -22.07
CA LYS A 221 -18.99 -23.01 -23.47
C LYS A 221 -18.41 -21.88 -24.33
N GLY A 222 -17.22 -21.35 -23.98
CA GLY A 222 -16.56 -20.31 -24.77
C GLY A 222 -16.29 -20.75 -26.22
N PHE A 223 -15.99 -22.04 -26.44
CA PHE A 223 -15.74 -22.61 -27.76
C PHE A 223 -16.91 -22.42 -28.75
N LEU A 224 -18.15 -22.24 -28.26
CA LEU A 224 -19.31 -22.01 -29.12
C LEU A 224 -19.32 -20.63 -29.80
N TYR A 225 -18.50 -19.70 -29.31
CA TYR A 225 -18.39 -18.32 -29.86
C TYR A 225 -17.15 -18.13 -30.74
N GLY A 226 -16.56 -19.23 -31.23
CA GLY A 226 -15.42 -19.18 -32.16
C GLY A 226 -14.26 -18.34 -31.61
N TYR A 227 -13.69 -17.44 -32.44
CA TYR A 227 -12.57 -16.59 -32.05
C TYR A 227 -12.93 -15.65 -30.88
N LYS A 228 -14.18 -15.15 -30.81
CA LYS A 228 -14.63 -14.25 -29.72
C LYS A 228 -14.55 -14.97 -28.38
N GLY A 229 -15.08 -16.20 -28.29
CA GLY A 229 -15.03 -16.99 -27.08
C GLY A 229 -13.60 -17.39 -26.69
N PHE A 230 -12.74 -17.68 -27.66
CA PHE A 230 -11.33 -17.94 -27.42
C PHE A 230 -10.62 -16.72 -26.83
N VAL A 231 -10.74 -15.55 -27.48
CA VAL A 231 -10.10 -14.30 -27.04
C VAL A 231 -10.57 -13.89 -25.64
N ILE A 232 -11.88 -13.95 -25.38
CA ILE A 232 -12.45 -13.62 -24.06
C ILE A 232 -11.90 -14.58 -22.99
N SER A 233 -11.89 -15.89 -23.27
CA SER A 233 -11.37 -16.90 -22.31
C SER A 233 -9.88 -16.70 -22.05
N LEU A 234 -9.11 -16.35 -23.08
CA LEU A 234 -7.69 -16.05 -22.96
C LEU A 234 -7.44 -14.78 -22.15
N CYS A 235 -8.16 -13.68 -22.41
CA CYS A 235 -8.04 -12.44 -21.65
C CYS A 235 -8.45 -12.65 -20.17
N ASN A 236 -9.49 -13.41 -19.91
CA ASN A 236 -9.86 -13.79 -18.54
C ASN A 236 -8.76 -14.58 -17.83
N ALA A 237 -8.12 -15.51 -18.52
CA ALA A 237 -7.01 -16.32 -18.00
C ALA A 237 -5.76 -15.46 -17.74
N LEU A 238 -5.39 -14.59 -18.68
CA LEU A 238 -4.30 -13.63 -18.53
C LEU A 238 -4.57 -12.64 -17.37
N GLY A 239 -5.82 -12.20 -17.22
CA GLY A 239 -6.24 -11.38 -16.06
C GLY A 239 -6.01 -12.11 -14.73
N ALA A 240 -6.31 -13.42 -14.67
CA ALA A 240 -6.02 -14.25 -13.50
C ALA A 240 -4.50 -14.38 -13.28
N PHE A 241 -3.71 -14.59 -14.34
CA PHE A 241 -2.25 -14.61 -14.26
C PHE A 241 -1.70 -13.30 -13.69
N PHE A 242 -2.03 -12.16 -14.31
CA PHE A 242 -1.50 -10.85 -13.94
C PHE A 242 -1.91 -10.40 -12.54
N LYS A 243 -3.09 -10.80 -12.03
CA LYS A 243 -3.46 -10.56 -10.62
C LYS A 243 -2.41 -11.09 -9.66
N TYR A 244 -1.99 -12.33 -9.85
CA TYR A 244 -1.03 -12.99 -8.96
C TYR A 244 0.42 -12.65 -9.30
N ALA A 245 0.76 -12.44 -10.57
CA ALA A 245 2.10 -12.04 -11.00
C ALA A 245 2.45 -10.63 -10.50
N LYS A 246 1.56 -9.64 -10.68
CA LYS A 246 1.74 -8.29 -10.14
C LYS A 246 1.78 -8.27 -8.62
N LEU A 247 0.95 -9.09 -7.97
CA LEU A 247 1.01 -9.24 -6.51
C LEU A 247 2.35 -9.84 -6.08
N TYR A 248 2.91 -10.79 -6.86
CA TYR A 248 4.24 -11.32 -6.62
C TYR A 248 5.31 -10.24 -6.75
N GLU A 249 5.26 -9.43 -7.80
CA GLU A 249 6.17 -8.29 -7.99
C GLU A 249 6.08 -7.31 -6.82
N LEU A 250 4.88 -6.89 -6.41
CA LEU A 250 4.68 -6.01 -5.26
C LEU A 250 5.20 -6.61 -3.94
N ASN A 251 5.08 -7.93 -3.77
CA ASN A 251 5.60 -8.62 -2.59
C ASN A 251 7.14 -8.73 -2.60
N HIS A 252 7.78 -8.54 -3.78
CA HIS A 252 9.22 -8.66 -3.97
C HIS A 252 9.89 -7.33 -4.34
N GLN A 253 9.11 -6.24 -4.50
CA GLN A 253 9.68 -4.90 -4.56
C GLN A 253 10.37 -4.58 -3.25
N MET A 254 11.64 -4.21 -3.34
CA MET A 254 12.36 -3.68 -2.19
C MET A 254 11.73 -2.34 -1.81
N PRO A 255 11.41 -2.13 -0.52
CA PRO A 255 10.90 -0.83 -0.09
C PRO A 255 11.94 0.27 -0.30
N SER A 256 11.49 1.50 -0.47
CA SER A 256 12.38 2.67 -0.37
C SER A 256 13.01 2.74 1.02
N VAL A 257 14.25 3.23 1.10
CA VAL A 257 15.06 3.23 2.33
C VAL A 257 15.54 4.63 2.68
N SER A 258 15.28 5.04 3.92
CA SER A 258 15.97 6.16 4.56
C SER A 258 17.01 5.61 5.54
N LEU A 259 18.27 5.95 5.31
CA LEU A 259 19.36 5.62 6.24
C LEU A 259 19.57 6.80 7.19
N ILE A 260 19.36 6.58 8.49
CA ILE A 260 19.52 7.58 9.56
C ILE A 260 20.82 7.31 10.29
N ILE A 261 21.70 8.32 10.39
CA ILE A 261 22.99 8.27 11.06
C ILE A 261 22.92 9.18 12.27
N THR A 262 22.98 8.63 13.49
CA THR A 262 23.00 9.42 14.73
C THR A 262 24.41 9.86 15.05
N THR A 263 24.68 11.15 15.22
CA THR A 263 26.03 11.67 15.50
C THR A 263 26.03 12.81 16.53
N TYR A 264 27.16 13.01 17.17
CA TYR A 264 27.45 14.17 18.04
C TYR A 264 28.98 14.35 18.13
N ASN A 265 29.49 15.51 17.66
CA ASN A 265 30.90 15.95 17.73
C ASN A 265 31.91 14.80 17.38
N SER A 266 31.69 14.10 16.28
CA SER A 266 32.44 12.90 15.91
C SER A 266 32.84 12.89 14.43
N GLU A 267 33.35 14.00 13.91
CA GLU A 267 33.64 14.23 12.49
C GLU A 267 34.51 13.14 11.87
N LYS A 268 35.57 12.72 12.58
CA LYS A 268 36.49 11.69 12.09
C LYS A 268 35.81 10.35 11.82
N TYR A 269 34.92 9.94 12.71
CA TYR A 269 34.14 8.70 12.54
C TYR A 269 33.07 8.86 11.50
N LEU A 270 32.28 9.96 11.55
CA LEU A 270 31.23 10.26 10.59
C LEU A 270 31.78 10.29 9.16
N GLU A 271 32.98 10.84 8.94
CA GLU A 271 33.62 10.84 7.63
C GLU A 271 33.81 9.42 7.08
N GLN A 272 34.27 8.46 7.92
CA GLN A 272 34.45 7.07 7.49
C GLN A 272 33.09 6.41 7.19
N VAL A 273 32.05 6.70 7.98
CA VAL A 273 30.70 6.21 7.72
C VAL A 273 30.18 6.74 6.38
N LEU A 274 30.29 8.03 6.12
CA LEU A 274 29.86 8.65 4.84
C LEU A 274 30.63 8.07 3.65
N LYS A 275 31.95 7.88 3.78
CA LYS A 275 32.77 7.19 2.76
C LYS A 275 32.29 5.77 2.48
N SER A 276 31.89 5.02 3.53
CA SER A 276 31.40 3.66 3.37
C SER A 276 30.09 3.58 2.59
N ILE A 277 29.23 4.60 2.73
CA ILE A 277 27.96 4.68 1.99
C ILE A 277 28.20 4.86 0.49
N LEU A 278 29.22 5.64 0.09
CA LEU A 278 29.59 5.81 -1.32
C LEU A 278 30.01 4.48 -1.99
N ASN A 279 30.43 3.48 -1.20
CA ASN A 279 30.87 2.18 -1.68
C ASN A 279 29.80 1.08 -1.58
N LEU A 280 28.54 1.42 -1.30
CA LEU A 280 27.46 0.44 -1.20
C LEU A 280 27.06 -0.09 -2.60
N ASP A 281 26.81 -1.40 -2.68
CA ASP A 281 26.26 -2.03 -3.89
C ASP A 281 24.81 -1.63 -4.19
N TYR A 282 24.09 -1.17 -3.17
CA TYR A 282 22.72 -0.62 -3.27
C TYR A 282 22.62 0.60 -2.37
N LEU A 283 22.32 1.74 -2.97
CA LEU A 283 22.21 3.01 -2.25
C LEU A 283 20.84 3.17 -1.60
N PRO A 284 20.75 3.81 -0.41
CA PRO A 284 19.48 4.25 0.14
C PRO A 284 18.87 5.36 -0.75
N ASN A 285 17.57 5.58 -0.64
CA ASN A 285 16.90 6.67 -1.34
C ASN A 285 17.30 8.04 -0.78
N GLU A 286 17.57 8.10 0.51
CA GLU A 286 18.08 9.30 1.20
C GLU A 286 18.91 8.90 2.43
N VAL A 287 19.80 9.80 2.82
CA VAL A 287 20.60 9.71 4.05
C VAL A 287 20.30 10.92 4.93
N LEU A 288 19.92 10.68 6.18
CA LEU A 288 19.65 11.71 7.18
C LEU A 288 20.69 11.63 8.29
N VAL A 289 21.54 12.65 8.41
CA VAL A 289 22.46 12.78 9.54
C VAL A 289 21.71 13.44 10.69
N ALA A 290 21.34 12.62 11.68
CA ALA A 290 20.63 12.99 12.91
C ALA A 290 21.65 13.48 13.94
N ASP A 291 21.88 14.79 13.99
CA ASP A 291 22.95 15.45 14.75
C ASP A 291 22.41 16.04 16.04
N ASP A 292 22.87 15.50 17.17
CA ASP A 292 22.44 15.85 18.53
C ASP A 292 23.11 17.11 19.11
N GLY A 293 23.44 18.08 18.25
CA GLY A 293 23.95 19.38 18.69
C GLY A 293 25.44 19.59 18.45
N SER A 294 26.02 18.97 17.41
CA SER A 294 27.41 19.18 17.05
C SER A 294 27.71 20.61 16.59
N GLY A 295 28.97 20.97 16.64
CA GLY A 295 29.49 22.25 16.19
C GLY A 295 29.58 22.38 14.66
N VAL A 296 30.18 23.52 14.23
CA VAL A 296 30.31 23.91 12.81
C VAL A 296 31.14 22.90 12.00
N ALA A 297 32.10 22.21 12.61
CA ALA A 297 32.95 21.25 11.93
C ALA A 297 32.16 20.09 11.33
N THR A 298 31.19 19.53 12.07
CA THR A 298 30.29 18.46 11.59
C THR A 298 29.42 18.98 10.43
N LYS A 299 28.87 20.20 10.53
CA LYS A 299 28.10 20.82 9.45
C LYS A 299 28.93 20.95 8.16
N ASN A 300 30.15 21.47 8.28
CA ASN A 300 31.05 21.64 7.13
C ASN A 300 31.42 20.30 6.47
N LEU A 301 31.62 19.27 7.26
CA LEU A 301 31.84 17.91 6.76
C LEU A 301 30.64 17.43 5.93
N ILE A 302 29.42 17.57 6.45
CA ILE A 302 28.21 17.11 5.75
C ILE A 302 28.02 17.89 4.45
N GLU A 303 28.22 19.22 4.44
CA GLU A 303 28.14 20.03 3.22
C GLU A 303 29.16 19.60 2.16
N LYS A 304 30.40 19.28 2.57
CA LYS A 304 31.42 18.73 1.67
C LYS A 304 30.97 17.44 1.00
N PHE A 305 30.36 16.53 1.77
CA PHE A 305 29.84 15.27 1.22
C PHE A 305 28.60 15.46 0.37
N ARG A 306 27.73 16.42 0.67
CA ARG A 306 26.51 16.69 -0.10
C ARG A 306 26.77 16.91 -1.58
N ALA A 307 27.90 17.55 -1.93
CA ALA A 307 28.27 17.82 -3.31
C ALA A 307 28.59 16.57 -4.15
N ILE A 308 28.99 15.48 -3.50
CA ILE A 308 29.43 14.23 -4.16
C ILE A 308 28.51 13.03 -3.84
N PHE A 309 27.48 13.23 -3.01
CA PHE A 309 26.64 12.13 -2.56
C PHE A 309 25.68 11.69 -3.67
N PRO A 310 25.53 10.38 -3.94
CA PRO A 310 24.72 9.88 -5.06
C PRO A 310 23.21 9.87 -4.78
N CYS A 311 22.79 10.20 -3.56
CA CYS A 311 21.40 10.37 -3.15
C CYS A 311 21.26 11.58 -2.24
N GLU A 312 20.04 11.95 -1.87
CA GLU A 312 19.80 13.11 -1.02
C GLU A 312 20.45 12.94 0.36
N LEU A 313 21.32 13.88 0.76
CA LEU A 313 21.98 13.92 2.07
C LEU A 313 21.44 15.12 2.87
N LYS A 314 20.68 14.81 3.93
CA LYS A 314 20.04 15.81 4.81
C LYS A 314 20.77 15.91 6.14
N HIS A 315 20.97 17.13 6.64
CA HIS A 315 21.46 17.40 7.99
C HIS A 315 20.29 17.81 8.88
N ILE A 316 19.94 16.95 9.83
CA ILE A 316 18.88 17.17 10.81
C ILE A 316 19.56 17.48 12.13
N TRP A 317 19.48 18.74 12.55
CA TRP A 317 20.18 19.25 13.72
C TRP A 317 19.25 19.66 14.84
N GLN A 318 19.72 19.62 16.09
CA GLN A 318 19.07 20.21 17.25
C GLN A 318 20.13 20.89 18.15
N GLY A 319 19.70 21.91 18.93
CA GLY A 319 20.61 22.61 19.84
C GLY A 319 21.17 21.67 20.92
N ASP A 320 22.44 21.80 21.25
CA ASP A 320 23.09 21.01 22.29
C ASP A 320 22.46 21.30 23.68
N LYS A 321 21.82 20.31 24.25
CA LYS A 321 21.27 20.30 25.61
C LYS A 321 21.59 18.97 26.30
N GLY A 322 22.77 18.41 26.03
CA GLY A 322 23.21 17.09 26.46
C GLY A 322 22.68 15.96 25.57
N PHE A 323 23.01 14.73 25.92
CA PHE A 323 22.72 13.55 25.09
C PHE A 323 21.22 13.27 24.98
N ARG A 324 20.64 13.47 23.79
CA ARG A 324 19.20 13.29 23.49
C ARG A 324 18.98 12.51 22.17
N ALA A 325 19.67 11.37 22.08
CA ALA A 325 19.63 10.53 20.88
C ALA A 325 18.19 10.09 20.50
N ALA A 326 17.30 9.82 21.45
CA ALA A 326 15.90 9.49 21.19
C ALA A 326 15.18 10.61 20.42
N GLN A 327 15.35 11.87 20.86
CA GLN A 327 14.70 13.01 20.25
C GLN A 327 15.19 13.28 18.83
N ILE A 328 16.53 13.27 18.61
CA ILE A 328 17.06 13.53 17.28
C ILE A 328 16.74 12.42 16.28
N ARG A 329 16.69 11.16 16.74
CA ARG A 329 16.23 10.03 15.91
C ARG A 329 14.76 10.22 15.50
N ASN A 330 13.87 10.63 16.40
CA ASN A 330 12.48 10.92 16.08
C ASN A 330 12.34 12.06 15.05
N LYS A 331 13.11 13.14 15.19
CA LYS A 331 13.14 14.23 14.21
C LYS A 331 13.51 13.71 12.82
N ALA A 332 14.57 12.88 12.73
CA ALA A 332 14.98 12.30 11.47
C ALA A 332 13.94 11.33 10.89
N ILE A 333 13.33 10.46 11.72
CA ILE A 333 12.27 9.52 11.31
C ILE A 333 11.05 10.30 10.77
N ASN A 334 10.65 11.39 11.41
CA ASN A 334 9.51 12.20 10.97
C ASN A 334 9.75 12.85 9.59
N ILE A 335 11.00 13.29 9.32
CA ILE A 335 11.39 13.92 8.04
C ILE A 335 11.62 12.87 6.95
N ALA A 336 11.92 11.62 7.32
CA ALA A 336 12.19 10.54 6.38
C ALA A 336 10.99 10.30 5.45
N THR A 337 11.26 10.21 4.14
CA THR A 337 10.26 10.05 3.09
C THR A 337 10.04 8.60 2.67
N SER A 338 10.97 7.70 3.04
CA SER A 338 10.94 6.30 2.64
C SER A 338 10.08 5.42 3.55
N GLU A 339 9.63 4.28 3.00
CA GLU A 339 8.81 3.29 3.74
C GLU A 339 9.59 2.54 4.82
N TYR A 340 10.89 2.32 4.60
CA TYR A 340 11.76 1.52 5.45
C TYR A 340 12.88 2.37 6.04
N ILE A 341 13.06 2.27 7.34
CA ILE A 341 14.06 3.03 8.08
C ILE A 341 15.20 2.08 8.50
N ILE A 342 16.43 2.49 8.27
CA ILE A 342 17.62 1.86 8.85
C ILE A 342 18.31 2.91 9.71
N ILE A 343 18.60 2.59 10.97
CA ILE A 343 19.31 3.46 11.92
C ILE A 343 20.66 2.86 12.20
N ILE A 344 21.69 3.71 12.12
CA ILE A 344 23.06 3.43 12.55
C ILE A 344 23.60 4.56 13.42
N ASP A 345 24.65 4.28 14.19
CA ASP A 345 25.41 5.34 14.87
C ASP A 345 26.53 5.88 13.96
N GLY A 346 27.01 7.10 14.24
CA GLY A 346 28.00 7.81 13.44
C GLY A 346 29.42 7.24 13.48
N ASP A 347 29.59 6.09 14.10
CA ASP A 347 30.83 5.31 14.22
C ASP A 347 30.71 3.91 13.57
N MET A 348 29.67 3.68 12.77
CA MET A 348 29.36 2.39 12.14
C MET A 348 29.71 2.40 10.64
N VAL A 349 30.87 1.91 10.27
CA VAL A 349 31.30 1.76 8.87
C VAL A 349 30.59 0.57 8.24
N LEU A 350 29.97 0.75 7.07
CA LEU A 350 29.08 -0.24 6.46
C LEU A 350 29.80 -1.20 5.52
N ASP A 351 29.40 -2.48 5.54
CA ASP A 351 29.74 -3.42 4.46
C ASP A 351 28.98 -3.03 3.16
N ARG A 352 29.62 -3.25 2.01
CA ARG A 352 29.05 -2.89 0.69
C ARG A 352 27.66 -3.44 0.41
N ASN A 353 27.26 -4.55 1.04
CA ASN A 353 25.94 -5.17 0.89
C ASN A 353 24.96 -4.83 2.04
N PHE A 354 25.31 -3.88 2.89
CA PHE A 354 24.59 -3.59 4.12
C PHE A 354 23.09 -3.33 3.90
N ILE A 355 22.73 -2.41 2.99
CA ILE A 355 21.34 -2.07 2.68
C ILE A 355 20.60 -3.26 2.10
N LEU A 356 21.19 -3.95 1.09
CA LEU A 356 20.58 -5.13 0.47
C LEU A 356 20.30 -6.25 1.49
N ASP A 357 21.18 -6.44 2.46
CA ASP A 357 21.01 -7.45 3.49
C ASP A 357 19.82 -7.15 4.41
N HIS A 358 19.60 -5.89 4.77
CA HIS A 358 18.41 -5.48 5.53
C HIS A 358 17.14 -5.62 4.69
N LEU A 359 17.14 -5.13 3.45
CA LEU A 359 15.98 -5.18 2.54
C LEU A 359 15.53 -6.60 2.23
N LYS A 360 16.46 -7.56 2.10
CA LYS A 360 16.17 -8.97 1.84
C LYS A 360 15.25 -9.60 2.89
N PHE A 361 15.30 -9.11 4.12
CA PHE A 361 14.51 -9.60 5.24
C PHE A 361 13.47 -8.60 5.74
N ALA A 362 13.35 -7.44 5.10
CA ALA A 362 12.39 -6.41 5.47
C ALA A 362 10.94 -6.93 5.40
N LYS A 363 10.19 -6.76 6.48
CA LYS A 363 8.79 -7.14 6.59
C LYS A 363 8.09 -6.28 7.63
N GLN A 364 6.84 -5.89 7.36
CA GLN A 364 6.02 -5.19 8.34
C GLN A 364 5.86 -6.01 9.62
N LYS A 365 5.76 -5.32 10.76
CA LYS A 365 5.76 -5.90 12.11
C LYS A 365 7.03 -6.69 12.44
N GLN A 366 8.13 -6.39 11.76
CA GLN A 366 9.45 -6.93 12.07
C GLN A 366 10.47 -5.81 12.28
N LEU A 367 11.17 -5.89 13.39
CA LEU A 367 12.36 -5.12 13.67
C LEU A 367 13.58 -6.01 13.43
N LEU A 368 14.50 -5.58 12.59
CA LEU A 368 15.74 -6.29 12.29
C LEU A 368 16.89 -5.65 13.06
N GLN A 369 17.74 -6.49 13.66
CA GLN A 369 18.99 -6.08 14.23
C GLN A 369 20.13 -6.73 13.46
N GLY A 370 20.98 -5.91 12.83
CA GLY A 370 22.12 -6.34 12.03
C GLY A 370 23.32 -6.79 12.86
N SER A 371 24.34 -7.26 12.17
CA SER A 371 25.61 -7.70 12.77
C SER A 371 26.52 -6.51 13.04
N ARG A 372 27.14 -6.49 14.24
CA ARG A 372 28.17 -5.53 14.63
C ARG A 372 29.51 -6.24 14.81
N VAL A 373 30.52 -5.82 14.08
CA VAL A 373 31.91 -6.19 14.23
C VAL A 373 32.62 -5.06 14.97
N VAL A 374 33.17 -5.32 16.11
CA VAL A 374 33.92 -4.33 16.91
C VAL A 374 35.36 -4.34 16.45
N LEU A 375 35.85 -3.19 16.04
CA LEU A 375 37.26 -2.96 15.70
C LEU A 375 38.04 -2.54 16.97
N ASP A 376 39.31 -2.86 17.02
CA ASP A 376 40.21 -2.31 18.02
C ASP A 376 40.76 -0.93 17.62
N GLU A 377 41.56 -0.34 18.52
CA GLU A 377 42.11 1.01 18.33
C GLU A 377 43.02 1.06 17.08
N SER A 378 43.91 0.10 16.92
CA SER A 378 44.85 0.04 15.79
C SER A 378 44.15 -0.11 14.44
N GLN A 379 43.11 -0.94 14.37
CA GLN A 379 42.29 -1.12 13.17
C GLN A 379 41.50 0.16 12.84
N THR A 380 41.01 0.86 13.85
CA THR A 380 40.28 2.12 13.70
C THR A 380 41.20 3.22 13.18
N ASP A 381 42.39 3.35 13.76
CA ASP A 381 43.38 4.34 13.32
C ASP A 381 43.82 4.10 11.86
N LEU A 382 43.99 2.84 11.50
CA LEU A 382 44.33 2.45 10.13
C LEU A 382 43.27 2.90 9.13
N LEU A 383 42.00 2.72 9.46
CA LEU A 383 40.89 3.21 8.61
C LEU A 383 40.82 4.73 8.54
N ILE A 384 40.95 5.42 9.67
CA ILE A 384 40.91 6.90 9.73
C ILE A 384 42.01 7.52 8.88
N ASN A 385 43.22 6.93 8.91
CA ASN A 385 44.39 7.41 8.17
C ASN A 385 44.44 6.93 6.70
N GLY A 386 43.36 6.29 6.18
CA GLY A 386 43.26 5.86 4.79
C GLY A 386 43.99 4.56 4.44
N GLY A 387 44.38 3.77 5.45
CA GLY A 387 45.14 2.53 5.31
C GLY A 387 44.31 1.25 5.11
N GLY A 388 43.28 1.27 4.26
CA GLY A 388 42.53 0.06 3.92
C GLY A 388 41.00 0.18 4.04
N TYR A 389 40.32 -0.96 3.88
CA TYR A 389 38.85 -1.04 3.98
C TYR A 389 38.45 -1.87 5.21
N ALA A 390 37.36 -1.51 5.88
CA ALA A 390 36.84 -2.23 7.04
C ALA A 390 36.57 -3.72 6.76
N SER A 391 36.23 -4.07 5.51
CA SER A 391 36.00 -5.46 5.06
C SER A 391 37.26 -6.34 5.04
N GLU A 392 38.46 -5.77 5.16
CA GLU A 392 39.71 -6.50 5.22
C GLU A 392 39.96 -7.11 6.62
N PHE A 393 39.33 -6.55 7.66
CA PHE A 393 39.39 -7.06 9.03
C PHE A 393 38.51 -8.30 9.22
N LYS A 394 39.05 -9.46 8.83
CA LYS A 394 38.32 -10.74 8.83
C LYS A 394 38.19 -11.31 10.24
N THR A 395 36.97 -11.34 10.73
CA THR A 395 36.57 -12.09 11.95
C THR A 395 35.46 -13.08 11.58
N LEU A 396 35.17 -14.05 12.50
CA LEU A 396 34.00 -14.93 12.30
C LEU A 396 32.68 -14.14 12.13
N LYS A 397 32.56 -12.94 12.73
CA LYS A 397 31.39 -12.08 12.64
C LYS A 397 31.34 -11.29 11.34
N SER A 398 32.45 -11.07 10.67
CA SER A 398 32.51 -10.37 9.37
C SER A 398 32.32 -11.32 8.17
N LYS A 399 32.28 -12.63 8.37
CA LYS A 399 32.04 -13.59 7.30
C LYS A 399 30.57 -13.52 6.85
N ARG A 400 30.36 -13.14 5.59
CA ARG A 400 29.06 -13.16 4.98
C ARG A 400 28.69 -14.57 4.53
N ASN A 401 27.48 -15.04 4.92
CA ASN A 401 26.97 -16.36 4.51
C ASN A 401 25.45 -16.32 4.37
N SER A 402 24.96 -16.39 3.14
CA SER A 402 23.54 -16.25 2.82
C SER A 402 22.66 -17.40 3.32
N ILE A 403 23.20 -18.62 3.41
CA ILE A 403 22.46 -19.81 3.86
C ILE A 403 22.31 -19.75 5.39
N LEU A 404 23.43 -19.57 6.11
CA LEU A 404 23.40 -19.43 7.57
C LEU A 404 22.59 -18.24 8.03
N SER A 405 22.67 -17.11 7.31
CA SER A 405 21.86 -15.94 7.58
C SER A 405 20.35 -16.23 7.51
N LYS A 406 19.90 -16.95 6.48
CA LYS A 406 18.49 -17.36 6.34
C LYS A 406 18.03 -18.30 7.45
N LEU A 407 18.87 -19.26 7.84
CA LEU A 407 18.56 -20.20 8.92
C LEU A 407 18.45 -19.49 10.27
N ILE A 408 19.40 -18.64 10.59
CA ILE A 408 19.39 -17.87 11.84
C ILE A 408 18.24 -16.87 11.87
N TYR A 409 17.96 -16.16 10.78
CA TYR A 409 16.81 -15.29 10.70
C TYR A 409 15.50 -16.04 11.02
N LYS A 410 15.30 -17.24 10.45
CA LYS A 410 14.10 -18.06 10.71
C LYS A 410 13.97 -18.45 12.18
N SER A 411 15.07 -18.82 12.83
CA SER A 411 15.08 -19.30 14.23
C SER A 411 15.16 -18.17 15.27
N SER A 412 15.49 -16.94 14.89
CA SER A 412 15.79 -15.83 15.80
C SER A 412 14.59 -15.00 16.26
N ALA A 413 13.34 -15.43 15.95
CA ALA A 413 12.14 -14.66 16.31
C ALA A 413 12.02 -14.47 17.83
N ILE A 414 11.97 -13.23 18.26
CA ILE A 414 11.66 -12.83 19.64
C ILE A 414 10.32 -12.07 19.61
N LYS A 415 9.38 -12.51 20.44
CA LYS A 415 8.04 -11.92 20.59
C LYS A 415 7.77 -11.56 22.05
N ALA A 416 6.72 -10.80 22.32
CA ALA A 416 6.37 -10.34 23.67
C ALA A 416 6.30 -11.45 24.74
N ASN A 417 5.92 -12.68 24.40
CA ASN A 417 5.82 -13.82 25.32
C ASN A 417 7.17 -14.18 25.97
N PHE A 418 8.28 -13.78 25.38
CA PHE A 418 9.60 -14.05 25.89
C PHE A 418 10.00 -13.22 27.11
N PHE A 419 9.34 -12.07 27.34
CA PHE A 419 9.60 -11.24 28.54
C PHE A 419 9.34 -11.97 29.87
N LYS A 420 8.58 -13.07 29.87
CA LYS A 420 8.32 -13.89 31.06
C LYS A 420 9.51 -14.78 31.49
N LYS A 421 10.51 -14.98 30.65
CA LYS A 421 11.51 -16.06 30.86
C LYS A 421 12.96 -15.60 31.08
N ARG A 422 13.38 -14.41 30.63
CA ARG A 422 14.78 -13.92 30.77
C ARG A 422 14.89 -12.42 30.51
N ASP A 423 15.98 -11.83 30.98
CA ASP A 423 16.41 -10.47 30.67
C ASP A 423 16.82 -10.36 29.18
N PHE A 424 15.85 -10.15 28.28
CA PHE A 424 16.03 -10.12 26.80
C PHE A 424 16.87 -8.97 26.31
N ILE A 425 17.20 -8.03 27.19
CA ILE A 425 17.84 -6.76 26.88
C ILE A 425 19.30 -6.94 26.50
N LYS A 426 19.93 -8.06 26.90
CA LYS A 426 21.32 -8.29 26.54
C LYS A 426 21.49 -8.40 25.03
N GLY A 427 22.07 -7.34 24.42
CA GLY A 427 22.47 -7.29 23.02
C GLY A 427 21.50 -6.60 22.09
N ILE A 428 20.46 -5.90 22.58
CA ILE A 428 19.68 -4.93 21.78
C ILE A 428 20.51 -3.66 21.63
N ARG A 429 20.57 -3.10 20.42
CA ARG A 429 21.35 -1.91 20.10
C ARG A 429 20.75 -1.20 18.90
N SER A 430 20.55 0.10 19.01
CA SER A 430 20.08 0.95 17.92
C SER A 430 21.14 1.21 16.84
N CYS A 431 22.40 0.95 17.12
CA CYS A 431 23.50 1.22 16.19
C CYS A 431 23.49 0.41 14.88
N ASN A 432 22.59 -0.55 14.73
CA ASN A 432 22.35 -1.30 13.50
C ASN A 432 20.96 -1.94 13.57
N MET A 433 19.91 -1.14 13.29
CA MET A 433 18.52 -1.51 13.47
C MET A 433 17.70 -1.05 12.28
N SER A 434 16.69 -1.85 11.88
CA SER A 434 15.78 -1.43 10.80
C SER A 434 14.35 -1.93 10.99
N PHE A 435 13.38 -1.16 10.46
CA PHE A 435 11.95 -1.41 10.58
C PHE A 435 11.16 -0.60 9.53
N TYR A 436 9.91 -0.95 9.29
CA TYR A 436 9.02 -0.09 8.52
C TYR A 436 8.61 1.14 9.31
N LYS A 437 8.61 2.32 8.66
CA LYS A 437 8.24 3.59 9.27
C LYS A 437 6.86 3.53 9.91
N ILE A 438 5.88 2.93 9.22
CA ILE A 438 4.51 2.78 9.74
C ILE A 438 4.45 2.01 11.06
N ASP A 439 5.31 1.01 11.27
CA ASP A 439 5.37 0.26 12.53
C ASP A 439 5.97 1.09 13.67
N CYS A 440 6.92 1.98 13.35
CA CYS A 440 7.49 2.95 14.28
C CYS A 440 6.47 4.03 14.67
N ASP A 441 5.72 4.56 13.71
CA ASP A 441 4.69 5.57 13.92
C ASP A 441 3.56 5.05 14.83
N GLU A 442 3.19 3.76 14.67
CA GLU A 442 2.18 3.11 15.50
C GLU A 442 2.53 3.12 17.00
N ILE A 443 3.82 2.96 17.33
CA ILE A 443 4.30 2.97 18.71
C ILE A 443 4.75 4.36 19.20
N GLY A 444 4.69 5.40 18.34
CA GLY A 444 5.03 6.78 18.64
C GLY A 444 6.54 7.08 18.67
N GLY A 445 7.37 6.31 17.93
CA GLY A 445 8.82 6.52 17.87
C GLY A 445 9.58 6.15 19.12
N PHE A 446 10.79 6.70 19.28
CA PHE A 446 11.61 6.55 20.49
C PHE A 446 11.04 7.39 21.64
N ASN A 447 11.17 6.92 22.87
CA ASN A 447 10.71 7.65 24.05
C ASN A 447 11.70 8.79 24.39
N GLU A 448 11.27 10.04 24.24
CA GLU A 448 12.11 11.23 24.42
C GLU A 448 12.37 11.59 25.90
N ASN A 449 11.77 10.86 26.84
CA ASN A 449 12.08 10.99 28.27
C ASN A 449 13.44 10.38 28.63
N PHE A 450 14.07 9.62 27.71
CA PHE A 450 15.44 9.13 27.88
C PHE A 450 16.43 10.28 27.63
N ILE A 451 17.14 10.66 28.68
CA ILE A 451 18.23 11.63 28.62
C ILE A 451 19.52 10.92 29.04
N GLY A 452 20.61 11.18 28.35
CA GLY A 452 21.86 10.46 28.58
C GLY A 452 21.85 9.05 27.99
N TRP A 453 22.93 8.31 28.24
CA TRP A 453 23.15 7.03 27.63
C TRP A 453 22.39 5.90 28.32
N GLY A 454 21.75 5.03 27.55
CA GLY A 454 21.32 3.67 27.90
C GLY A 454 19.81 3.46 27.99
N ARG A 455 19.38 2.28 27.55
CA ARG A 455 18.01 1.71 27.60
C ARG A 455 16.98 2.26 26.62
N GLU A 456 17.23 3.36 25.90
CA GLU A 456 16.29 3.93 24.93
C GLU A 456 15.95 2.94 23.80
N ASP A 457 16.96 2.17 23.34
CA ASP A 457 16.82 1.13 22.34
C ASP A 457 16.03 -0.09 22.86
N SER A 458 16.33 -0.50 24.09
CA SER A 458 15.68 -1.64 24.73
C SER A 458 14.19 -1.35 25.00
N GLU A 459 13.86 -0.11 25.40
CA GLU A 459 12.50 0.35 25.62
C GLU A 459 11.71 0.44 24.30
N PHE A 460 12.32 1.00 23.26
CA PHE A 460 11.73 1.06 21.93
C PHE A 460 11.38 -0.35 21.41
N VAL A 461 12.31 -1.31 21.51
CA VAL A 461 12.06 -2.70 21.12
C VAL A 461 10.97 -3.34 21.98
N ALA A 462 10.92 -3.09 23.26
CA ALA A 462 9.87 -3.62 24.13
C ALA A 462 8.47 -3.17 23.67
N ARG A 463 8.28 -1.86 23.41
CA ARG A 463 7.00 -1.33 22.88
C ARG A 463 6.66 -1.90 21.51
N PHE A 464 7.67 -2.07 20.64
CA PHE A 464 7.48 -2.70 19.34
C PHE A 464 6.98 -4.16 19.46
N LEU A 465 7.50 -4.91 20.44
CA LEU A 465 7.03 -6.28 20.70
C LEU A 465 5.63 -6.30 21.32
N PHE A 466 5.30 -5.35 22.20
CA PHE A 466 3.96 -5.22 22.79
C PHE A 466 2.90 -4.81 21.75
N SER A 467 3.27 -4.10 20.68
CA SER A 467 2.37 -3.81 19.54
C SER A 467 2.09 -5.02 18.62
N GLY A 468 2.58 -6.21 18.99
CA GLY A 468 2.43 -7.44 18.21
C GLY A 468 3.54 -7.67 17.17
N GLY A 469 4.59 -6.84 17.17
CA GLY A 469 5.77 -7.02 16.35
C GLY A 469 6.69 -8.14 16.82
N GLU A 470 7.73 -8.43 16.04
CA GLU A 470 8.80 -9.37 16.38
C GLU A 470 10.19 -8.79 16.11
N LEU A 471 11.15 -9.11 16.96
CA LEU A 471 12.57 -8.82 16.73
C LEU A 471 13.23 -10.01 16.02
N ARG A 472 13.98 -9.74 14.96
CA ARG A 472 14.81 -10.71 14.23
C ARG A 472 16.26 -10.26 14.20
N ARG A 473 17.18 -11.19 14.28
CA ARG A 473 18.62 -10.92 14.20
C ARG A 473 19.19 -11.35 12.87
N LEU A 474 19.92 -10.44 12.23
CA LEU A 474 20.71 -10.73 11.04
C LEU A 474 22.14 -11.08 11.52
N LYS A 475 22.51 -12.36 11.41
CA LYS A 475 23.90 -12.80 11.56
C LYS A 475 24.45 -13.21 10.20
N PHE A 476 25.73 -12.96 9.97
CA PHE A 476 26.39 -13.19 8.68
C PHE A 476 25.79 -12.36 7.52
N SER A 477 25.08 -11.29 7.85
CA SER A 477 24.49 -10.31 6.94
C SER A 477 24.17 -9.03 7.71
N GLY A 478 23.90 -7.92 7.01
CA GLY A 478 23.67 -6.61 7.62
C GLY A 478 24.89 -6.19 8.47
N ILE A 479 26.07 -6.37 7.93
CA ILE A 479 27.35 -6.20 8.67
C ILE A 479 27.72 -4.73 8.70
N ALA A 480 28.01 -4.22 9.91
CA ALA A 480 28.63 -2.93 10.12
C ALA A 480 29.78 -3.04 11.12
N TYR A 481 30.83 -2.27 10.89
CA TYR A 481 32.07 -2.26 11.67
C TYR A 481 32.05 -1.05 12.59
N HIS A 482 32.06 -1.32 13.88
CA HIS A 482 32.06 -0.28 14.90
C HIS A 482 33.50 0.15 15.20
N LEU A 483 33.76 1.42 14.94
CA LEU A 483 35.05 2.05 15.22
C LEU A 483 35.26 2.14 16.73
N TYR A 484 36.53 1.95 17.16
CA TYR A 484 36.89 2.05 18.57
C TYR A 484 36.80 3.50 19.05
N HIS A 485 36.15 3.69 20.19
CA HIS A 485 36.11 4.95 20.92
C HIS A 485 35.94 4.71 22.42
N ALA A 486 36.29 5.69 23.24
CA ALA A 486 36.04 5.65 24.69
C ALA A 486 34.57 5.52 25.01
N GLU A 487 34.22 4.80 26.06
CA GLU A 487 32.82 4.59 26.47
C GLU A 487 32.18 5.90 26.98
N ASN A 488 30.92 6.09 26.64
CA ASN A 488 30.10 7.19 27.10
C ASN A 488 29.83 7.11 28.61
N SER A 489 29.56 8.28 29.23
CA SER A 489 29.22 8.37 30.67
C SER A 489 27.93 7.57 30.96
N ARG A 490 27.99 6.71 32.00
CA ARG A 490 26.86 5.89 32.48
C ARG A 490 26.05 6.52 33.59
N LYS A 491 26.19 7.82 33.86
CA LYS A 491 25.53 8.53 35.00
C LYS A 491 24.01 8.39 35.00
N MET A 492 23.39 8.37 33.83
CA MET A 492 21.91 8.30 33.68
C MET A 492 21.36 6.88 33.54
N LEU A 493 22.22 5.84 33.58
CA LEU A 493 21.80 4.47 33.31
C LEU A 493 20.73 3.97 34.29
N GLU A 494 20.82 4.30 35.57
CA GLU A 494 19.87 3.82 36.60
C GLU A 494 18.48 4.46 36.39
N SER A 495 18.41 5.77 36.20
CA SER A 495 17.13 6.47 35.92
C SER A 495 16.48 5.98 34.61
N ASN A 496 17.28 5.80 33.58
CA ASN A 496 16.82 5.26 32.30
C ASN A 496 16.35 3.80 32.45
N HIS A 497 17.01 3.01 33.33
CA HIS A 497 16.58 1.64 33.59
C HIS A 497 15.18 1.60 34.26
N GLN A 498 14.85 2.54 35.14
CA GLN A 498 13.52 2.63 35.76
C GLN A 498 12.44 2.95 34.72
N ILE A 499 12.68 3.87 33.76
CA ILE A 499 11.76 4.15 32.66
C ILE A 499 11.47 2.86 31.88
N TYR A 500 12.52 2.11 31.52
CA TYR A 500 12.40 0.83 30.84
C TYR A 500 11.59 -0.20 31.66
N LEU A 501 11.87 -0.38 32.96
CA LEU A 501 11.14 -1.31 33.82
C LEU A 501 9.64 -0.97 33.90
N ASN A 502 9.31 0.32 33.99
CA ASN A 502 7.93 0.77 33.98
C ASN A 502 7.21 0.42 32.67
N THR A 503 7.88 0.60 31.51
CA THR A 503 7.36 0.18 30.20
C THR A 503 7.06 -1.31 30.16
N ILE A 504 7.95 -2.15 30.70
CA ILE A 504 7.77 -3.61 30.78
C ILE A 504 6.60 -3.98 31.71
N LYS A 505 6.55 -3.39 32.91
CA LYS A 505 5.52 -3.67 33.92
C LYS A 505 4.13 -3.36 33.39
N GLU A 506 3.98 -2.21 32.72
CA GLU A 506 2.71 -1.72 32.19
C GLU A 506 2.39 -2.24 30.78
N LYS A 507 3.32 -2.94 30.13
CA LYS A 507 3.22 -3.39 28.73
C LYS A 507 2.84 -2.25 27.79
N ARG A 508 3.44 -1.10 27.98
CA ARG A 508 3.14 0.09 27.18
C ARG A 508 3.46 -0.15 25.73
N VAL A 509 2.54 0.26 24.84
CA VAL A 509 2.76 0.28 23.40
C VAL A 509 3.22 1.66 22.94
N LYS A 510 2.64 2.73 23.50
CA LYS A 510 3.02 4.11 23.22
C LYS A 510 3.63 4.75 24.46
N TRP A 511 4.57 5.67 24.28
CA TRP A 511 5.22 6.38 25.40
C TRP A 511 4.53 7.72 25.72
N ARG A 512 3.75 8.26 24.77
CA ARG A 512 2.91 9.47 24.89
C ARG A 512 1.54 9.24 24.29
#